data_76a23bc124ff5a02095467cfc8cb4162
#
_entry.id   76a23bc124ff5a02095467cfc8cb4162
#
_cell.length_a   1.000
_cell.length_b   1.000
_cell.length_c   1.000
_cell.angle_alpha   90.00
_cell.angle_beta   90.00
_cell.angle_gamma   90.00
#
_symmetry.space_group_name_H-M   'P 1'
#
loop_
_entity.id
_entity.type
_entity.pdbx_description
1 polymer ?
#
loop_
_entity_poly.entity_id
_entity_poly.type
_entity_poly.pdbx_seq_one_letter_code
_entity_poly.pdbx_strand_id
1 'polypeptide(L)'
;MGAGLVAAYGVLGLQGLAFLLPKRLRPKTRLLYAGRIDDYEIGGVNTLYDLKGTPVLVQRSEEGFTAFDSTCPHLGCKVHWEPDNDRFFCPCHNGEFRPDGVAYAGPPGDAGQSLAKMNVEANPEAGVVYLEVKDVKRGKV
;
A
#
# COMPACT_ATOMS: atom_id res chain seq x y z
N MET A 1 -42.25 14.68 35.75
CA MET A 1 -40.92 15.35 35.44
C MET A 1 -39.75 14.35 35.33
N GLY A 2 -39.73 13.19 35.98
CA GLY A 2 -38.60 12.23 35.91
C GLY A 2 -38.35 11.55 34.55
N ALA A 3 -39.36 11.24 33.77
CA ALA A 3 -39.22 10.54 32.49
C ALA A 3 -38.42 11.35 31.42
N GLY A 4 -38.57 12.67 31.40
CA GLY A 4 -37.84 13.54 30.48
C GLY A 4 -36.32 13.64 30.77
N LEU A 5 -35.96 13.62 32.05
CA LEU A 5 -34.56 13.61 32.47
C LEU A 5 -33.84 12.30 32.10
N VAL A 6 -34.49 11.16 32.34
CA VAL A 6 -33.93 9.86 31.98
C VAL A 6 -33.73 9.74 30.48
N ALA A 7 -34.68 10.23 29.67
CA ALA A 7 -34.57 10.23 28.21
C ALA A 7 -33.39 11.12 27.73
N ALA A 8 -33.24 12.31 28.31
CA ALA A 8 -32.18 13.27 27.98
C ALA A 8 -30.78 12.71 28.32
N TYR A 9 -30.60 12.14 29.52
CA TYR A 9 -29.32 11.52 29.90
C TYR A 9 -29.03 10.22 29.09
N GLY A 10 -30.06 9.47 28.74
CA GLY A 10 -29.92 8.29 27.87
C GLY A 10 -29.40 8.66 26.47
N VAL A 11 -29.95 9.73 25.87
CA VAL A 11 -29.49 10.23 24.56
C VAL A 11 -28.07 10.77 24.65
N LEU A 12 -27.72 11.54 25.68
CA LEU A 12 -26.36 12.03 25.89
C LEU A 12 -25.35 10.89 26.10
N GLY A 13 -25.72 9.86 26.87
CA GLY A 13 -24.88 8.68 27.06
C GLY A 13 -24.63 7.91 25.76
N LEU A 14 -25.68 7.72 24.94
CA LEU A 14 -25.56 7.09 23.62
C LEU A 14 -24.68 7.91 22.66
N GLN A 15 -24.81 9.22 22.64
CA GLN A 15 -23.97 10.10 21.82
C GLN A 15 -22.52 10.08 22.29
N GLY A 16 -22.27 10.09 23.61
CA GLY A 16 -20.94 9.96 24.20
C GLY A 16 -20.29 8.62 23.82
N LEU A 17 -21.06 7.52 23.93
CA LEU A 17 -20.58 6.19 23.53
C LEU A 17 -20.27 6.14 22.02
N ALA A 18 -21.13 6.72 21.18
CA ALA A 18 -20.89 6.81 19.74
C ALA A 18 -19.67 7.63 19.37
N PHE A 19 -19.30 8.64 20.21
CA PHE A 19 -18.09 9.42 20.04
C PHE A 19 -16.81 8.62 20.40
N LEU A 20 -16.90 7.74 21.38
CA LEU A 20 -15.81 6.85 21.80
C LEU A 20 -15.59 5.68 20.84
N LEU A 21 -16.59 5.34 20.02
CA LEU A 21 -16.45 4.29 19.00
C LEU A 21 -15.69 4.85 17.80
N PRO A 22 -14.49 4.32 17.47
CA PRO A 22 -13.73 4.81 16.33
C PRO A 22 -14.55 4.58 15.05
N LYS A 23 -14.97 5.66 14.40
CA LYS A 23 -15.50 5.58 13.03
C LYS A 23 -14.36 5.05 12.16
N ARG A 24 -14.43 3.80 11.75
CA ARG A 24 -13.53 3.22 10.75
C ARG A 24 -13.76 3.96 9.43
N LEU A 25 -13.12 5.10 9.29
CA LEU A 25 -13.05 5.81 8.02
C LEU A 25 -12.19 4.94 7.11
N ARG A 26 -12.81 4.21 6.21
CA ARG A 26 -12.06 3.55 5.12
C ARG A 26 -11.31 4.67 4.39
N PRO A 27 -9.98 4.58 4.25
CA PRO A 27 -9.26 5.57 3.49
C PRO A 27 -9.84 5.57 2.07
N LYS A 28 -10.12 6.75 1.53
CA LYS A 28 -10.49 6.86 0.13
C LYS A 28 -9.27 6.49 -0.69
N THR A 29 -9.49 5.65 -1.69
CA THR A 29 -8.46 5.27 -2.66
C THR A 29 -8.74 5.97 -3.98
N ARG A 30 -7.72 6.11 -4.80
CA ARG A 30 -7.78 6.63 -6.18
C ARG A 30 -6.95 5.75 -7.08
N LEU A 31 -7.38 5.64 -8.34
CA LEU A 31 -6.57 5.05 -9.38
C LEU A 31 -5.59 6.12 -9.89
N LEU A 32 -4.32 5.79 -9.82
CA LEU A 32 -3.22 6.57 -10.38
C LEU A 32 -2.79 5.89 -11.67
N TYR A 33 -2.67 6.68 -12.75
CA TYR A 33 -2.12 6.17 -14.00
C TYR A 33 -0.66 5.77 -13.78
N ALA A 34 -0.36 4.51 -14.05
CA ALA A 34 0.95 3.90 -13.82
C ALA A 34 1.77 3.73 -15.10
N GLY A 35 1.22 4.02 -16.28
CA GLY A 35 1.89 3.92 -17.56
C GLY A 35 1.14 3.01 -18.53
N ARG A 36 1.76 2.78 -19.71
CA ARG A 36 1.26 1.83 -20.70
C ARG A 36 1.77 0.43 -20.36
N ILE A 37 1.04 -0.59 -20.77
CA ILE A 37 1.47 -1.99 -20.62
C ILE A 37 2.82 -2.23 -21.31
N ASP A 38 3.03 -1.59 -22.47
CA ASP A 38 4.25 -1.73 -23.28
C ASP A 38 5.47 -1.06 -22.67
N ASP A 39 5.29 -0.15 -21.68
CA ASP A 39 6.39 0.49 -20.96
C ASP A 39 7.04 -0.44 -19.92
N TYR A 40 6.47 -1.63 -19.71
CA TYR A 40 6.96 -2.62 -18.76
C TYR A 40 7.50 -3.85 -19.48
N GLU A 41 8.75 -4.16 -19.24
CA GLU A 41 9.35 -5.43 -19.69
C GLU A 41 8.90 -6.59 -18.81
N ILE A 42 8.71 -7.77 -19.38
CA ILE A 42 8.41 -9.00 -18.62
C ILE A 42 9.62 -9.33 -17.74
N GLY A 43 9.41 -9.56 -16.46
CA GLY A 43 10.48 -9.73 -15.45
C GLY A 43 11.05 -8.41 -14.94
N GLY A 44 10.72 -7.26 -15.57
CA GLY A 44 11.15 -5.94 -15.14
C GLY A 44 10.34 -5.36 -13.99
N VAL A 45 10.96 -4.42 -13.26
CA VAL A 45 10.34 -3.65 -12.19
C VAL A 45 10.53 -2.15 -12.44
N ASN A 46 9.42 -1.43 -12.54
CA ASN A 46 9.42 0.03 -12.66
C ASN A 46 9.12 0.66 -11.31
N THR A 47 9.84 1.73 -10.97
CA THR A 47 9.57 2.50 -9.76
C THR A 47 8.69 3.70 -10.08
N LEU A 48 7.52 3.75 -9.48
CA LEU A 48 6.58 4.87 -9.54
C LEU A 48 6.49 5.55 -8.18
N TYR A 49 5.82 6.69 -8.12
CA TYR A 49 5.61 7.39 -6.86
C TYR A 49 4.11 7.58 -6.61
N ASP A 50 3.67 7.27 -5.40
CA ASP A 50 2.30 7.54 -4.97
C ASP A 50 2.06 9.05 -4.79
N LEU A 51 0.82 9.41 -4.42
CA LEU A 51 0.43 10.82 -4.20
C LEU A 51 1.14 11.49 -3.02
N LYS A 52 1.89 10.73 -2.20
CA LYS A 52 2.69 11.22 -1.08
C LYS A 52 4.18 11.26 -1.41
N GLY A 53 4.56 10.83 -2.61
CA GLY A 53 5.95 10.67 -3.02
C GLY A 53 6.62 9.40 -2.46
N THR A 54 5.83 8.40 -2.01
CA THR A 54 6.35 7.11 -1.61
C THR A 54 6.65 6.28 -2.86
N PRO A 55 7.85 5.71 -3.01
CA PRO A 55 8.15 4.84 -4.14
C PRO A 55 7.32 3.56 -4.06
N VAL A 56 6.79 3.15 -5.21
CA VAL A 56 6.05 1.91 -5.44
C VAL A 56 6.75 1.13 -6.54
N LEU A 57 7.00 -0.13 -6.29
CA LEU A 57 7.67 -1.05 -7.21
C LEU A 57 6.59 -1.83 -7.96
N VAL A 58 6.47 -1.59 -9.27
CA VAL A 58 5.50 -2.27 -10.14
C VAL A 58 6.25 -3.24 -11.02
N GLN A 59 5.97 -4.52 -10.86
CA GLN A 59 6.57 -5.62 -11.60
C GLN A 59 5.59 -6.15 -12.64
N ARG A 60 6.09 -6.47 -13.84
CA ARG A 60 5.37 -7.24 -14.85
C ARG A 60 5.90 -8.65 -14.89
N SER A 61 5.03 -9.64 -14.80
CA SER A 61 5.32 -11.04 -15.04
C SER A 61 4.50 -11.55 -16.24
N GLU A 62 4.70 -12.79 -16.65
CA GLU A 62 3.85 -13.44 -17.67
C GLU A 62 2.40 -13.57 -17.20
N GLU A 63 2.17 -13.67 -15.89
CA GLU A 63 0.86 -13.79 -15.27
C GLU A 63 0.13 -12.44 -15.12
N GLY A 64 0.86 -11.31 -15.26
CA GLY A 64 0.31 -9.96 -15.13
C GLY A 64 1.17 -9.00 -14.32
N PHE A 65 0.52 -8.11 -13.60
CA PHE A 65 1.19 -7.06 -12.82
C PHE A 65 1.08 -7.29 -11.32
N THR A 66 2.15 -7.01 -10.61
CA THR A 66 2.19 -6.98 -9.13
C THR A 66 2.82 -5.66 -8.69
N ALA A 67 2.32 -5.07 -7.61
CA ALA A 67 2.87 -3.84 -7.07
C ALA A 67 3.16 -3.97 -5.58
N PHE A 68 4.26 -3.36 -5.13
CA PHE A 68 4.69 -3.36 -3.74
C PHE A 68 5.03 -1.94 -3.28
N ASP A 69 4.66 -1.59 -2.05
CA ASP A 69 5.24 -0.45 -1.37
C ASP A 69 6.74 -0.73 -1.16
N SER A 70 7.61 0.21 -1.55
CA SER A 70 9.06 0.04 -1.40
C SER A 70 9.54 0.13 0.05
N THR A 71 8.63 0.29 1.01
CA THR A 71 8.98 0.41 2.42
C THR A 71 9.27 -0.96 3.02
N CYS A 72 10.51 -1.15 3.49
CA CYS A 72 10.94 -2.37 4.15
C CYS A 72 10.15 -2.57 5.46
N PRO A 73 9.53 -3.75 5.67
CA PRO A 73 8.72 -4.01 6.84
C PRO A 73 9.51 -4.08 8.16
N HIS A 74 10.86 -4.21 8.09
CA HIS A 74 11.70 -4.22 9.28
C HIS A 74 11.69 -2.86 10.00
N LEU A 75 12.26 -1.81 9.39
CA LEU A 75 12.38 -0.47 9.98
C LEU A 75 12.13 0.67 8.97
N GLY A 76 11.41 0.41 7.89
CA GLY A 76 10.94 1.45 6.98
C GLY A 76 11.94 1.98 5.96
N CYS A 77 13.12 1.36 5.80
CA CYS A 77 14.06 1.71 4.74
C CYS A 77 13.46 1.47 3.36
N LYS A 78 14.03 2.08 2.32
CA LYS A 78 13.57 1.88 0.95
C LYS A 78 14.23 0.67 0.33
N VAL A 79 13.38 -0.16 -0.24
CA VAL A 79 13.75 -1.36 -0.99
C VAL A 79 13.83 -0.99 -2.47
N HIS A 80 14.76 -1.57 -3.21
CA HIS A 80 14.89 -1.44 -4.65
C HIS A 80 15.00 -2.82 -5.32
N TRP A 81 14.79 -2.85 -6.62
CA TRP A 81 14.93 -4.06 -7.42
C TRP A 81 16.37 -4.21 -7.90
N GLU A 82 16.92 -5.41 -7.80
CA GLU A 82 18.21 -5.81 -8.35
C GLU A 82 17.99 -6.84 -9.46
N PRO A 83 17.99 -6.44 -10.75
CA PRO A 83 17.69 -7.33 -11.87
C PRO A 83 18.71 -8.48 -12.02
N ASP A 84 19.98 -8.22 -11.75
CA ASP A 84 21.02 -9.23 -11.85
C ASP A 84 20.88 -10.37 -10.82
N ASN A 85 20.17 -10.10 -9.72
CA ASN A 85 19.94 -11.05 -8.64
C ASN A 85 18.49 -11.55 -8.56
N ASP A 86 17.61 -11.05 -9.43
CA ASP A 86 16.16 -11.37 -9.46
C ASP A 86 15.52 -11.21 -8.07
N ARG A 87 15.82 -10.10 -7.38
CA ARG A 87 15.35 -9.86 -6.01
C ARG A 87 15.06 -8.41 -5.72
N PHE A 88 14.24 -8.18 -4.70
CA PHE A 88 14.18 -6.88 -4.02
C PHE A 88 15.19 -6.87 -2.87
N PHE A 89 15.90 -5.75 -2.72
CA PHE A 89 16.96 -5.59 -1.73
C PHE A 89 16.76 -4.35 -0.87
N CYS A 90 16.98 -4.51 0.44
CA CYS A 90 17.00 -3.43 1.41
C CYS A 90 18.42 -3.24 1.96
N PRO A 91 19.12 -2.14 1.63
CA PRO A 91 20.53 -1.97 1.96
C PRO A 91 20.80 -1.69 3.45
N CYS A 92 19.76 -1.34 4.24
CA CYS A 92 19.97 -0.96 5.64
C CYS A 92 20.45 -2.13 6.52
N HIS A 93 19.86 -3.31 6.34
CA HIS A 93 20.19 -4.49 7.13
C HIS A 93 20.21 -5.76 6.26
N ASN A 94 20.52 -5.61 4.97
CA ASN A 94 20.60 -6.70 4.00
C ASN A 94 19.33 -7.56 3.96
N GLY A 95 18.16 -6.91 3.99
CA GLY A 95 16.88 -7.61 3.79
C GLY A 95 16.72 -7.98 2.32
N GLU A 96 16.47 -9.26 2.05
CA GLU A 96 16.29 -9.80 0.71
C GLU A 96 14.89 -10.37 0.53
N PHE A 97 14.25 -10.05 -0.59
CA PHE A 97 12.89 -10.48 -0.89
C PHE A 97 12.83 -11.07 -2.30
N ARG A 98 12.09 -12.17 -2.44
CA ARG A 98 11.82 -12.78 -3.74
C ARG A 98 10.96 -11.86 -4.61
N PRO A 99 10.82 -12.15 -5.91
CA PRO A 99 9.92 -11.41 -6.80
C PRO A 99 8.46 -11.35 -6.34
N ASP A 100 8.00 -12.31 -5.54
CA ASP A 100 6.66 -12.33 -4.93
C ASP A 100 6.52 -11.42 -3.70
N GLY A 101 7.62 -10.77 -3.29
CA GLY A 101 7.71 -9.85 -2.16
C GLY A 101 7.94 -10.52 -0.80
N VAL A 102 8.10 -11.86 -0.74
CA VAL A 102 8.37 -12.59 0.50
C VAL A 102 9.85 -12.48 0.87
N ALA A 103 10.15 -12.03 2.09
CA ALA A 103 11.51 -11.96 2.58
C ALA A 103 12.08 -13.39 2.83
N TYR A 104 13.36 -13.57 2.49
CA TYR A 104 14.06 -14.84 2.71
C TYR A 104 15.40 -14.68 3.41
N ALA A 105 15.92 -13.44 3.53
CA ALA A 105 17.17 -13.17 4.24
C ALA A 105 17.13 -11.84 4.99
N GLY A 106 18.04 -11.71 5.96
CA GLY A 106 18.12 -10.58 6.87
C GLY A 106 16.97 -10.53 7.88
N PRO A 107 16.89 -9.47 8.70
CA PRO A 107 15.87 -9.36 9.75
C PRO A 107 14.43 -9.52 9.29
N PRO A 108 14.01 -9.02 8.10
CA PRO A 108 12.65 -9.28 7.62
C PRO A 108 12.44 -10.76 7.27
N GLY A 109 13.47 -11.48 6.77
CA GLY A 109 13.42 -12.91 6.50
C GLY A 109 13.29 -13.72 7.80
N ASP A 110 14.09 -13.40 8.82
CA ASP A 110 14.04 -14.05 10.14
C ASP A 110 12.67 -13.87 10.81
N ALA A 111 12.00 -12.75 10.55
CA ALA A 111 10.67 -12.42 11.08
C ALA A 111 9.52 -12.92 10.21
N GLY A 112 9.77 -13.60 9.08
CA GLY A 112 8.74 -14.08 8.14
C GLY A 112 7.90 -12.96 7.52
N GLN A 113 8.49 -11.79 7.30
CA GLN A 113 7.82 -10.60 6.78
C GLN A 113 7.76 -10.62 5.24
N SER A 114 6.93 -9.75 4.68
CA SER A 114 6.80 -9.56 3.24
C SER A 114 6.60 -8.07 2.93
N LEU A 115 6.96 -7.66 1.72
CA LEU A 115 6.63 -6.33 1.20
C LEU A 115 5.11 -6.16 1.16
N ALA A 116 4.63 -4.97 1.51
CA ALA A 116 3.21 -4.67 1.45
C ALA A 116 2.74 -4.61 -0.01
N LYS A 117 1.82 -5.51 -0.39
CA LYS A 117 1.21 -5.52 -1.72
C LYS A 117 0.26 -4.32 -1.87
N MET A 118 0.26 -3.76 -3.07
CA MET A 118 -0.65 -2.71 -3.50
C MET A 118 -1.51 -3.24 -4.66
N ASN A 119 -2.74 -2.72 -4.77
CA ASN A 119 -3.61 -3.11 -5.88
C ASN A 119 -3.14 -2.43 -7.16
N VAL A 120 -2.91 -3.22 -8.19
CA VAL A 120 -2.58 -2.79 -9.54
C VAL A 120 -3.56 -3.44 -10.51
N GLU A 121 -4.06 -2.66 -11.46
CA GLU A 121 -5.00 -3.12 -12.47
C GLU A 121 -4.45 -2.78 -13.85
N ALA A 122 -4.35 -3.78 -14.71
CA ALA A 122 -4.06 -3.60 -16.13
C ALA A 122 -5.37 -3.65 -16.91
N ASN A 123 -5.56 -2.68 -17.82
CA ASN A 123 -6.64 -2.69 -18.78
C ASN A 123 -6.06 -3.02 -20.18
N PRO A 124 -6.16 -4.28 -20.64
CA PRO A 124 -5.58 -4.69 -21.91
C PRO A 124 -6.22 -4.00 -23.12
N GLU A 125 -7.52 -3.68 -23.05
CA GLU A 125 -8.24 -3.01 -24.15
C GLU A 125 -7.73 -1.58 -24.35
N ALA A 126 -7.45 -0.88 -23.27
CA ALA A 126 -6.88 0.47 -23.31
C ALA A 126 -5.34 0.48 -23.36
N GLY A 127 -4.68 -0.66 -23.13
CA GLY A 127 -3.22 -0.79 -23.10
C GLY A 127 -2.56 -0.04 -21.93
N VAL A 128 -3.26 0.12 -20.79
CA VAL A 128 -2.82 0.95 -19.67
C VAL A 128 -2.83 0.19 -18.35
N VAL A 129 -1.98 0.65 -17.42
CA VAL A 129 -1.87 0.15 -16.05
C VAL A 129 -2.27 1.24 -15.08
N TYR A 130 -3.03 0.88 -14.05
CA TYR A 130 -3.42 1.74 -12.95
C TYR A 130 -2.98 1.16 -11.62
N LEU A 131 -2.57 2.04 -10.72
CA LEU A 131 -2.20 1.72 -9.34
C LEU A 131 -3.24 2.32 -8.39
N GLU A 132 -3.79 1.51 -7.49
CA GLU A 132 -4.68 2.01 -6.45
C GLU A 132 -3.86 2.59 -5.29
N VAL A 133 -3.98 3.89 -5.07
CA VAL A 133 -3.24 4.62 -4.03
C VAL A 133 -4.19 5.25 -3.02
N LYS A 134 -3.73 5.41 -1.78
CA LYS A 134 -4.49 6.13 -0.74
C LYS A 134 -4.61 7.60 -1.11
N ASP A 135 -5.83 8.14 -1.06
CA ASP A 135 -6.08 9.56 -1.31
C ASP A 135 -5.40 10.42 -0.23
N VAL A 136 -4.78 11.50 -0.67
CA VAL A 136 -4.22 12.52 0.23
C VAL A 136 -5.33 13.49 0.61
N LYS A 137 -5.69 13.56 1.89
CA LYS A 137 -6.56 14.62 2.37
C LYS A 137 -5.84 15.94 2.14
N ARG A 138 -6.33 16.76 1.20
CA ARG A 138 -5.91 18.16 1.13
C ARG A 138 -6.35 18.80 2.43
N GLY A 139 -5.38 19.24 3.24
CA GLY A 139 -5.70 20.13 4.35
C GLY A 139 -6.47 21.33 3.79
N LYS A 140 -7.62 21.67 4.39
CA LYS A 140 -8.24 22.96 4.11
C LYS A 140 -7.22 24.01 4.52
N VAL A 141 -6.71 24.77 3.56
CA VAL A 141 -5.99 26.02 3.80
C VAL A 141 -6.97 27.02 4.38
#